data_3a2ba8744240e8fe11844e7045276b9d
#
_entry.id   3a2ba8744240e8fe11844e7045276b9d
#
_cell.length_a   1.000
_cell.length_b   1.000
_cell.length_c   1.000
_cell.angle_alpha   90.00
_cell.angle_beta   90.00
_cell.angle_gamma   90.00
#
_symmetry.space_group_name_H-M   'P 1'
#
loop_
_entity.id
_entity.type
_entity.pdbx_description
1 polymer ?
#
loop_
_entity_poly.entity_id
_entity_poly.type
_entity_poly.pdbx_seq_one_letter_code
_entity_poly.pdbx_strand_id
1 'polypeptide(L)'
;MVNSLTVKKARLVGIIILGLVLLVGLIYFIIGYYKPKVAGVFIMTDPPANVFIDGEEVGRTPYEINRSPGEVVIKLIPDSFQAPLTPYETKVNLIAGVQTVIKREFGESQEASSGEIISFERIAKEETSLTVVTIPDSVQLEIDGRDKAFTPHKTSSILPGEHTLVLSAEGFLERIIEVKTHQGYKLTAIIKLAQAENKVQETPGITPTPIDENEAKKEMIEILSTPTGFLRVRKEPSTLGEEVGQVKPGEKYPLLETDEKTGWFKIEYEEDGEGWISNQYAKKVEGSSKATPTPTRRVSPTPTPKITTKPTPTP
;
A
#
# COMPACT_ATOMS: atom_id res chain seq x y z
N MET A 1 49.38 67.63 -13.18
CA MET A 1 50.08 66.66 -12.31
C MET A 1 49.11 66.01 -11.36
N VAL A 2 48.66 64.77 -11.64
CA VAL A 2 47.82 64.03 -10.74
C VAL A 2 48.62 63.57 -9.55
N ASN A 3 48.27 64.00 -8.36
CA ASN A 3 49.05 63.80 -7.11
C ASN A 3 49.23 62.26 -6.90
N SER A 4 50.48 61.80 -6.88
CA SER A 4 50.88 60.40 -6.68
C SER A 4 50.34 59.81 -5.39
N LEU A 5 50.00 60.65 -4.41
CA LEU A 5 49.32 60.27 -3.16
C LEU A 5 47.84 59.85 -3.36
N THR A 6 47.12 60.48 -4.28
CA THR A 6 45.73 60.15 -4.57
C THR A 6 45.63 58.81 -5.32
N VAL A 7 46.53 58.49 -6.21
CA VAL A 7 46.61 57.20 -6.92
C VAL A 7 46.91 56.04 -5.96
N LYS A 8 47.84 56.26 -5.00
CA LYS A 8 48.18 55.25 -3.96
C LYS A 8 47.03 55.01 -3.03
N LYS A 9 46.26 56.02 -2.60
CA LYS A 9 45.06 55.89 -1.77
C LYS A 9 43.97 55.19 -2.55
N ALA A 10 43.72 55.48 -3.82
CA ALA A 10 42.75 54.84 -4.66
C ALA A 10 43.06 53.33 -4.88
N ARG A 11 44.34 52.96 -5.08
CA ARG A 11 44.78 51.57 -5.17
C ARG A 11 44.56 50.81 -3.85
N LEU A 12 44.90 51.45 -2.71
CA LEU A 12 44.68 50.84 -1.40
C LEU A 12 43.20 50.59 -1.14
N VAL A 13 42.32 51.54 -1.44
CA VAL A 13 40.85 51.37 -1.31
C VAL A 13 40.34 50.28 -2.24
N GLY A 14 40.82 50.19 -3.47
CA GLY A 14 40.48 49.14 -4.41
C GLY A 14 40.85 47.73 -3.90
N ILE A 15 42.05 47.59 -3.30
CA ILE A 15 42.51 46.31 -2.70
C ILE A 15 41.65 45.94 -1.49
N ILE A 16 41.25 46.89 -0.65
CA ILE A 16 40.37 46.65 0.49
C ILE A 16 39.00 46.20 0.03
N ILE A 17 38.42 46.87 -0.98
CA ILE A 17 37.11 46.49 -1.55
C ILE A 17 37.20 45.09 -2.16
N LEU A 18 38.24 44.77 -2.93
CA LEU A 18 38.43 43.44 -3.51
C LEU A 18 38.56 42.37 -2.42
N GLY A 19 39.32 42.64 -1.36
CA GLY A 19 39.46 41.75 -0.21
C GLY A 19 38.09 41.49 0.50
N LEU A 20 37.28 42.53 0.64
CA LEU A 20 35.98 42.43 1.25
C LEU A 20 35.00 41.61 0.37
N VAL A 21 35.02 41.79 -0.94
CA VAL A 21 34.23 40.99 -1.88
C VAL A 21 34.63 39.52 -1.83
N LEU A 22 35.94 39.24 -1.80
CA LEU A 22 36.42 37.84 -1.69
C LEU A 22 36.04 37.22 -0.34
N LEU A 23 36.13 38.00 0.76
CA LEU A 23 35.71 37.51 2.08
C LEU A 23 34.22 37.20 2.13
N VAL A 24 33.35 38.06 1.58
CA VAL A 24 31.89 37.81 1.47
C VAL A 24 31.64 36.60 0.59
N GLY A 25 32.32 36.46 -0.55
CA GLY A 25 32.23 35.30 -1.42
C GLY A 25 32.65 34.00 -0.71
N LEU A 26 33.71 34.03 0.08
CA LEU A 26 34.16 32.91 0.90
C LEU A 26 33.14 32.54 1.97
N ILE A 27 32.53 33.51 2.64
CA ILE A 27 31.47 33.27 3.63
C ILE A 27 30.26 32.61 2.97
N TYR A 28 29.81 33.12 1.82
CA TYR A 28 28.70 32.49 1.07
C TYR A 28 29.04 31.07 0.60
N PHE A 29 30.29 30.84 0.16
CA PHE A 29 30.78 29.52 -0.22
C PHE A 29 30.75 28.56 0.99
N ILE A 30 31.22 28.98 2.14
CA ILE A 30 31.25 28.21 3.37
C ILE A 30 29.79 27.88 3.82
N ILE A 31 28.91 28.88 3.86
CA ILE A 31 27.51 28.70 4.21
C ILE A 31 26.83 27.72 3.23
N GLY A 32 27.10 27.84 1.92
CA GLY A 32 26.57 26.94 0.90
C GLY A 32 27.09 25.50 1.03
N TYR A 33 28.38 25.37 1.39
CA TYR A 33 29.02 24.07 1.56
C TYR A 33 28.57 23.34 2.83
N TYR A 34 28.28 24.05 3.91
CA TYR A 34 27.85 23.52 5.20
C TYR A 34 26.33 23.49 5.36
N LYS A 35 25.54 23.57 4.26
CA LYS A 35 24.10 23.36 4.39
C LYS A 35 23.83 21.98 5.02
N PRO A 36 23.10 21.92 6.14
CA PRO A 36 22.79 20.65 6.78
C PRO A 36 22.02 19.77 5.80
N LYS A 37 22.54 18.58 5.56
CA LYS A 37 21.81 17.58 4.78
C LYS A 37 20.68 17.08 5.65
N VAL A 38 19.44 17.23 5.20
CA VAL A 38 18.25 16.73 5.90
C VAL A 38 17.78 15.40 5.31
N ALA A 39 17.13 14.62 6.12
CA ALA A 39 16.43 13.40 5.74
C ALA A 39 14.93 13.60 5.97
N GLY A 40 14.09 13.18 5.02
CA GLY A 40 12.65 13.21 5.15
C GLY A 40 12.13 11.97 5.87
N VAL A 41 11.06 12.13 6.63
CA VAL A 41 10.28 11.02 7.20
C VAL A 41 8.81 11.29 6.88
N PHE A 42 8.15 10.31 6.30
CA PHE A 42 6.70 10.31 6.10
C PHE A 42 6.09 9.09 6.78
N ILE A 43 5.09 9.32 7.63
CA ILE A 43 4.45 8.28 8.44
C ILE A 43 2.95 8.31 8.18
N MET A 44 2.39 7.17 7.81
CA MET A 44 0.96 6.97 7.61
C MET A 44 0.50 5.71 8.34
N THR A 45 -0.64 5.78 9.02
CA THR A 45 -1.20 4.64 9.76
C THR A 45 -2.70 4.54 9.58
N ASP A 46 -3.21 3.33 9.75
CA ASP A 46 -4.63 3.03 9.86
C ASP A 46 -4.83 2.10 11.08
N PRO A 47 -5.64 2.51 12.08
CA PRO A 47 -6.18 3.86 12.29
C PRO A 47 -5.09 4.92 12.52
N PRO A 48 -5.45 6.23 12.51
CA PRO A 48 -4.51 7.30 12.84
C PRO A 48 -3.84 7.08 14.19
N ALA A 49 -2.57 7.52 14.30
CA ALA A 49 -1.76 7.31 15.50
C ALA A 49 -1.04 8.60 15.92
N ASN A 50 -0.78 8.76 17.22
CA ASN A 50 0.16 9.75 17.71
C ASN A 50 1.59 9.28 17.44
N VAL A 51 2.41 10.19 16.94
CA VAL A 51 3.79 9.95 16.52
C VAL A 51 4.75 10.47 17.58
N PHE A 52 5.62 9.60 18.05
CA PHE A 52 6.73 9.95 18.94
C PHE A 52 8.05 9.66 18.20
N ILE A 53 8.99 10.59 18.28
CA ILE A 53 10.34 10.39 17.74
C ILE A 53 11.34 10.67 18.87
N ASP A 54 12.18 9.69 19.17
CA ASP A 54 13.14 9.71 20.28
C ASP A 54 12.49 10.03 21.65
N GLY A 55 11.23 9.58 21.82
CA GLY A 55 10.44 9.76 23.05
C GLY A 55 9.66 11.07 23.13
N GLU A 56 9.83 12.00 22.19
CA GLU A 56 9.08 13.25 22.10
C GLU A 56 7.86 13.10 21.19
N GLU A 57 6.68 13.52 21.64
CA GLU A 57 5.48 13.57 20.81
C GLU A 57 5.60 14.71 19.80
N VAL A 58 5.58 14.36 18.51
CA VAL A 58 5.82 15.31 17.42
C VAL A 58 4.57 15.61 16.60
N GLY A 59 3.53 14.80 16.72
CA GLY A 59 2.28 15.02 15.99
C GLY A 59 1.46 13.75 15.79
N ARG A 60 0.61 13.76 14.76
CA ARG A 60 -0.34 12.68 14.45
C ARG A 60 -0.27 12.31 12.97
N THR A 61 -0.49 11.05 12.65
CA THR A 61 -0.50 10.55 11.27
C THR A 61 -1.74 11.03 10.48
N PRO A 62 -1.63 11.29 9.17
CA PRO A 62 -0.37 11.28 8.40
C PRO A 62 0.58 12.39 8.82
N TYR A 63 1.86 12.08 9.00
CA TYR A 63 2.87 13.00 9.53
C TYR A 63 4.11 13.05 8.63
N GLU A 64 4.59 14.26 8.32
CA GLU A 64 5.78 14.47 7.51
C GLU A 64 6.71 15.50 8.18
N ILE A 65 8.00 15.18 8.23
CA ILE A 65 9.03 16.05 8.80
C ILE A 65 10.37 15.84 8.13
N ASN A 66 11.20 16.90 8.13
CA ASN A 66 12.63 16.83 7.80
C ASN A 66 13.46 16.88 9.08
N ARG A 67 14.38 15.93 9.24
CA ARG A 67 15.29 15.82 10.40
C ARG A 67 16.75 15.66 9.98
N SER A 68 17.64 15.74 10.95
CA SER A 68 19.04 15.38 10.75
C SER A 68 19.15 13.89 10.44
N PRO A 69 20.04 13.49 9.52
CA PRO A 69 20.34 12.08 9.28
C PRO A 69 20.87 11.39 10.54
N GLY A 70 20.55 10.10 10.67
CA GLY A 70 20.98 9.27 11.80
C GLY A 70 19.92 8.30 12.24
N GLU A 71 20.24 7.48 13.24
CA GLU A 71 19.28 6.54 13.85
C GLU A 71 18.29 7.32 14.72
N VAL A 72 17.00 7.01 14.57
CA VAL A 72 15.91 7.53 15.38
C VAL A 72 15.00 6.40 15.81
N VAL A 73 14.40 6.55 16.99
CA VAL A 73 13.35 5.64 17.49
C VAL A 73 12.00 6.26 17.19
N ILE A 74 11.19 5.57 16.39
CA ILE A 74 9.82 5.98 16.06
C ILE A 74 8.85 5.08 16.80
N LYS A 75 7.97 5.70 17.61
CA LYS A 75 6.89 5.02 18.31
C LYS A 75 5.55 5.59 17.86
N LEU A 76 4.63 4.69 17.53
CA LEU A 76 3.29 4.99 17.05
C LEU A 76 2.28 4.45 18.06
N ILE A 77 1.41 5.32 18.56
CA ILE A 77 0.33 4.93 19.48
C ILE A 77 -0.98 5.16 18.74
N PRO A 78 -1.64 4.08 18.26
CA PRO A 78 -2.85 4.20 17.47
C PRO A 78 -4.04 4.67 18.32
N ASP A 79 -4.91 5.47 17.72
CA ASP A 79 -6.20 5.78 18.32
C ASP A 79 -7.12 4.56 18.23
N SER A 80 -7.73 4.22 19.34
CA SER A 80 -8.71 3.15 19.38
C SER A 80 -9.87 3.52 20.28
N PHE A 81 -11.08 3.38 19.74
CA PHE A 81 -12.33 3.65 20.46
C PHE A 81 -12.99 2.39 21.02
N GLN A 82 -12.63 1.21 20.52
CA GLN A 82 -13.30 -0.06 20.87
C GLN A 82 -12.43 -1.01 21.69
N ALA A 83 -11.17 -1.18 21.32
CA ALA A 83 -10.22 -2.02 22.02
C ALA A 83 -8.82 -1.39 21.96
N PRO A 84 -7.99 -1.48 23.02
CA PRO A 84 -6.64 -0.95 22.98
C PRO A 84 -5.81 -1.70 21.93
N LEU A 85 -5.36 -0.98 20.91
CA LEU A 85 -4.43 -1.51 19.92
C LEU A 85 -3.01 -1.45 20.45
N THR A 86 -2.17 -2.41 20.05
CA THR A 86 -0.79 -2.48 20.51
C THR A 86 0.08 -1.39 19.87
N PRO A 87 0.75 -0.52 20.64
CA PRO A 87 1.70 0.45 20.12
C PRO A 87 2.81 -0.22 19.31
N TYR A 88 3.29 0.47 18.29
CA TYR A 88 4.41 0.02 17.46
C TYR A 88 5.64 0.89 17.71
N GLU A 89 6.78 0.26 17.92
CA GLU A 89 8.06 0.96 18.07
C GLU A 89 9.11 0.32 17.17
N THR A 90 9.88 1.15 16.48
CA THR A 90 10.93 0.70 15.57
C THR A 90 12.08 1.70 15.53
N LYS A 91 13.29 1.20 15.24
CA LYS A 91 14.47 2.00 14.96
C LYS A 91 14.65 2.13 13.46
N VAL A 92 14.85 3.34 13.00
CA VAL A 92 15.04 3.67 11.58
C VAL A 92 16.27 4.51 11.40
N ASN A 93 17.10 4.18 10.43
CA ASN A 93 18.25 5.00 10.05
C ASN A 93 17.85 5.96 8.92
N LEU A 94 17.79 7.25 9.24
CA LEU A 94 17.45 8.32 8.31
C LEU A 94 18.67 8.71 7.47
N ILE A 95 18.51 8.69 6.15
CA ILE A 95 19.60 8.95 5.20
C ILE A 95 19.44 10.33 4.58
N ALA A 96 20.52 11.09 4.52
CA ALA A 96 20.53 12.45 3.99
C ALA A 96 20.06 12.53 2.53
N GLY A 97 19.11 13.42 2.27
CA GLY A 97 18.59 13.73 0.93
C GLY A 97 17.62 12.70 0.37
N VAL A 98 17.12 11.79 1.22
CA VAL A 98 16.04 10.85 0.87
C VAL A 98 14.93 10.89 1.91
N GLN A 99 13.72 10.48 1.51
CA GLN A 99 12.58 10.33 2.41
C GLN A 99 12.40 8.86 2.78
N THR A 100 12.30 8.58 4.06
CA THR A 100 11.89 7.27 4.58
C THR A 100 10.37 7.28 4.75
N VAL A 101 9.71 6.28 4.18
CA VAL A 101 8.24 6.11 4.26
C VAL A 101 7.94 4.97 5.21
N ILE A 102 7.07 5.23 6.18
CA ILE A 102 6.59 4.23 7.15
C ILE A 102 5.08 4.18 7.04
N LYS A 103 4.55 3.01 6.69
CA LYS A 103 3.11 2.75 6.73
C LYS A 103 2.83 1.62 7.70
N ARG A 104 1.76 1.76 8.49
CA ARG A 104 1.35 0.75 9.45
C ARG A 104 -0.16 0.63 9.48
N GLU A 105 -0.64 -0.60 9.39
CA GLU A 105 -2.01 -0.98 9.64
C GLU A 105 -2.05 -1.74 10.97
N PHE A 106 -2.79 -1.21 11.93
CA PHE A 106 -2.88 -1.80 13.26
C PHE A 106 -4.05 -2.77 13.32
N GLY A 107 -3.76 -4.03 13.61
CA GLY A 107 -4.73 -5.04 14.00
C GLY A 107 -4.89 -5.14 15.51
N GLU A 108 -5.76 -6.01 16.00
CA GLU A 108 -6.01 -6.25 17.41
C GLU A 108 -4.76 -6.75 18.16
N SER A 109 -3.84 -7.39 17.44
CA SER A 109 -2.56 -7.86 17.99
C SER A 109 -1.39 -7.41 17.12
N GLN A 110 -0.17 -7.62 17.61
CA GLN A 110 1.05 -7.39 16.84
C GLN A 110 1.10 -8.28 15.59
N GLU A 111 0.62 -9.51 15.71
CA GLU A 111 0.60 -10.52 14.66
C GLU A 111 -0.43 -10.16 13.58
N ALA A 112 -1.59 -9.63 13.98
CA ALA A 112 -2.65 -9.16 13.09
C ALA A 112 -2.34 -7.80 12.44
N SER A 113 -1.26 -7.14 12.85
CA SER A 113 -0.83 -5.85 12.30
C SER A 113 0.12 -6.04 11.12
N SER A 114 -0.02 -5.20 10.09
CA SER A 114 0.85 -5.16 8.92
C SER A 114 1.50 -3.80 8.71
N GLY A 115 2.44 -3.72 7.79
CA GLY A 115 3.05 -2.44 7.43
C GLY A 115 4.34 -2.56 6.64
N GLU A 116 4.83 -1.43 6.15
CA GLU A 116 6.09 -1.35 5.44
C GLU A 116 6.93 -0.16 5.86
N ILE A 117 8.26 -0.34 5.79
CA ILE A 117 9.26 0.72 5.89
C ILE A 117 10.04 0.73 4.59
N ILE A 118 9.95 1.83 3.84
CA ILE A 118 10.64 2.01 2.58
C ILE A 118 11.72 3.07 2.76
N SER A 119 12.96 2.70 2.45
CA SER A 119 14.11 3.59 2.53
C SER A 119 14.98 3.48 1.28
N PHE A 120 15.79 4.51 1.03
CA PHE A 120 16.69 4.57 -0.11
C PHE A 120 18.12 4.81 0.35
N GLU A 121 19.06 4.15 -0.32
CA GLU A 121 20.49 4.37 -0.15
C GLU A 121 21.11 4.70 -1.50
N ARG A 122 22.05 5.64 -1.56
CA ARG A 122 22.76 5.97 -2.79
C ARG A 122 23.74 4.86 -3.16
N ILE A 123 23.71 4.45 -4.42
CA ILE A 123 24.63 3.50 -5.04
C ILE A 123 25.30 4.15 -6.27
N ALA A 124 25.97 3.39 -7.10
CA ALA A 124 26.54 3.89 -8.35
C ALA A 124 25.45 4.48 -9.25
N LYS A 125 25.77 5.58 -9.95
CA LYS A 125 24.78 6.38 -10.71
C LYS A 125 24.00 5.59 -11.75
N GLU A 126 24.62 4.59 -12.34
CA GLU A 126 24.02 3.79 -13.42
C GLU A 126 23.29 2.56 -12.89
N GLU A 127 23.31 2.31 -11.58
CA GLU A 127 22.71 1.14 -10.98
C GLU A 127 21.33 1.47 -10.39
N THR A 128 20.45 0.47 -10.41
CA THR A 128 19.18 0.46 -9.68
C THR A 128 19.09 -0.86 -8.94
N SER A 129 18.72 -0.83 -7.68
CA SER A 129 18.62 -2.05 -6.88
C SER A 129 17.38 -2.03 -5.99
N LEU A 130 16.77 -3.20 -5.83
CA LEU A 130 15.67 -3.45 -4.91
C LEU A 130 16.07 -4.54 -3.93
N THR A 131 15.84 -4.29 -2.64
CA THR A 131 15.96 -5.29 -1.58
C THR A 131 14.63 -5.38 -0.85
N VAL A 132 14.08 -6.58 -0.74
CA VAL A 132 12.83 -6.85 -0.02
C VAL A 132 13.12 -7.81 1.11
N VAL A 133 12.75 -7.40 2.32
CA VAL A 133 12.84 -8.19 3.55
C VAL A 133 11.45 -8.26 4.16
N THR A 134 11.04 -9.42 4.66
CA THR A 134 9.70 -9.61 5.21
C THR A 134 9.71 -10.18 6.62
N ILE A 135 8.63 -9.98 7.32
CA ILE A 135 8.25 -10.64 8.57
C ILE A 135 6.86 -11.25 8.33
N PRO A 136 6.75 -12.60 8.28
CA PRO A 136 7.79 -13.60 8.51
C PRO A 136 8.85 -13.66 7.38
N ASP A 137 9.89 -14.43 7.60
CA ASP A 137 10.87 -14.78 6.57
C ASP A 137 10.27 -15.75 5.54
N SER A 138 10.93 -15.88 4.39
CA SER A 138 10.58 -16.85 3.33
C SER A 138 9.18 -16.67 2.74
N VAL A 139 8.73 -15.41 2.65
CA VAL A 139 7.51 -15.03 1.94
C VAL A 139 7.74 -15.12 0.44
N GLN A 140 6.77 -15.66 -0.30
CA GLN A 140 6.78 -15.62 -1.75
C GLN A 140 6.60 -14.17 -2.22
N LEU A 141 7.52 -13.70 -3.05
CA LEU A 141 7.54 -12.38 -3.65
C LEU A 141 7.36 -12.50 -5.16
N GLU A 142 6.44 -11.76 -5.71
CA GLU A 142 6.27 -11.57 -7.15
C GLU A 142 6.45 -10.08 -7.48
N ILE A 143 7.25 -9.79 -8.50
CA ILE A 143 7.54 -8.43 -8.94
C ILE A 143 6.95 -8.26 -10.35
N ASP A 144 6.03 -7.29 -10.51
CA ASP A 144 5.37 -6.94 -11.79
C ASP A 144 4.69 -8.13 -12.49
N GLY A 145 4.14 -9.07 -11.71
CA GLY A 145 3.48 -10.26 -12.26
C GLY A 145 4.43 -11.24 -12.95
N ARG A 146 5.73 -11.17 -12.62
CA ARG A 146 6.78 -11.99 -13.23
C ARG A 146 7.38 -12.94 -12.20
N ASP A 147 8.66 -13.21 -12.33
CA ASP A 147 9.40 -14.21 -11.57
C ASP A 147 9.07 -14.24 -10.07
N LYS A 148 8.72 -15.43 -9.60
CA LYS A 148 8.51 -15.69 -8.17
C LYS A 148 9.84 -15.91 -7.48
N ALA A 149 10.08 -15.17 -6.41
CA ALA A 149 11.23 -15.30 -5.55
C ALA A 149 10.76 -15.49 -4.08
N PHE A 150 11.70 -15.77 -3.19
CA PHE A 150 11.43 -15.80 -1.75
C PHE A 150 12.26 -14.74 -1.04
N THR A 151 11.66 -14.12 -0.04
CA THR A 151 12.35 -13.12 0.79
C THR A 151 13.24 -13.79 1.86
N PRO A 152 14.36 -13.17 2.27
CA PRO A 152 14.86 -11.88 1.79
C PRO A 152 15.38 -11.97 0.34
N HIS A 153 14.96 -11.03 -0.51
CA HIS A 153 15.33 -10.99 -1.92
C HIS A 153 16.03 -9.69 -2.27
N LYS A 154 17.10 -9.79 -3.07
CA LYS A 154 17.83 -8.65 -3.61
C LYS A 154 18.00 -8.80 -5.10
N THR A 155 17.66 -7.78 -5.87
CA THR A 155 17.89 -7.72 -7.31
C THR A 155 18.53 -6.40 -7.71
N SER A 156 19.46 -6.47 -8.67
CA SER A 156 20.07 -5.32 -9.34
C SER A 156 19.66 -5.25 -10.83
N SER A 157 18.77 -6.16 -11.26
CA SER A 157 18.26 -6.22 -12.62
C SER A 157 16.90 -5.56 -12.78
N ILE A 158 16.52 -4.68 -11.85
CA ILE A 158 15.27 -3.94 -11.89
C ILE A 158 15.49 -2.61 -12.61
N LEU A 159 14.55 -2.21 -13.46
CA LEU A 159 14.60 -0.90 -14.14
C LEU A 159 14.14 0.21 -13.19
N PRO A 160 14.58 1.47 -13.39
CA PRO A 160 13.98 2.60 -12.71
C PRO A 160 12.51 2.76 -13.12
N GLY A 161 11.61 2.98 -12.18
CA GLY A 161 10.18 3.12 -12.45
C GLY A 161 9.30 2.63 -11.32
N GLU A 162 8.01 2.53 -11.59
CA GLU A 162 7.01 1.98 -10.68
C GLU A 162 6.95 0.47 -10.80
N HIS A 163 6.89 -0.22 -9.67
CA HIS A 163 6.85 -1.67 -9.57
C HIS A 163 5.80 -2.10 -8.56
N THR A 164 5.10 -3.18 -8.87
CA THR A 164 4.14 -3.82 -7.98
C THR A 164 4.80 -5.04 -7.34
N LEU A 165 4.82 -5.07 -6.01
CA LEU A 165 5.29 -6.20 -5.22
C LEU A 165 4.08 -6.92 -4.64
N VAL A 166 3.90 -8.19 -4.96
CA VAL A 166 2.89 -9.06 -4.38
C VAL A 166 3.57 -10.04 -3.43
N LEU A 167 3.14 -10.05 -2.17
CA LEU A 167 3.75 -10.85 -1.12
C LEU A 167 2.69 -11.79 -0.53
N SER A 168 2.97 -13.09 -0.57
CA SER A 168 2.06 -14.13 -0.07
C SER A 168 2.80 -15.18 0.74
N ALA A 169 2.20 -15.61 1.85
CA ALA A 169 2.69 -16.71 2.70
C ALA A 169 1.50 -17.44 3.32
N GLU A 170 1.66 -18.73 3.55
CA GLU A 170 0.63 -19.54 4.22
C GLU A 170 0.36 -19.04 5.64
N GLY A 171 -0.91 -18.85 5.99
CA GLY A 171 -1.33 -18.32 7.29
C GLY A 171 -1.19 -16.80 7.44
N PHE A 172 -0.88 -16.06 6.35
CA PHE A 172 -0.77 -14.62 6.34
C PHE A 172 -1.67 -14.00 5.27
N LEU A 173 -2.10 -12.77 5.51
CA LEU A 173 -2.82 -11.99 4.52
C LEU A 173 -1.86 -11.56 3.40
N GLU A 174 -2.28 -11.76 2.16
CA GLU A 174 -1.55 -11.26 0.98
C GLU A 174 -1.43 -9.74 1.05
N ARG A 175 -0.25 -9.23 0.67
CA ARG A 175 0.01 -7.80 0.63
C ARG A 175 0.54 -7.36 -0.72
N ILE A 176 -0.11 -6.34 -1.28
CA ILE A 176 0.28 -5.72 -2.55
C ILE A 176 0.81 -4.33 -2.24
N ILE A 177 2.02 -4.03 -2.69
CA ILE A 177 2.69 -2.76 -2.44
C ILE A 177 3.22 -2.19 -3.75
N GLU A 178 2.93 -0.92 -4.00
CA GLU A 178 3.53 -0.18 -5.09
C GLU A 178 4.78 0.56 -4.58
N VAL A 179 5.89 0.36 -5.26
CA VAL A 179 7.17 1.01 -4.97
C VAL A 179 7.72 1.67 -6.22
N LYS A 180 8.49 2.73 -6.04
CA LYS A 180 9.14 3.43 -7.15
C LYS A 180 10.65 3.38 -6.99
N THR A 181 11.32 2.68 -7.90
CA THR A 181 12.78 2.60 -7.95
C THR A 181 13.37 3.77 -8.73
N HIS A 182 14.57 4.18 -8.38
CA HIS A 182 15.29 5.28 -9.02
C HIS A 182 16.72 4.88 -9.36
N GLN A 183 17.18 5.34 -10.52
CA GLN A 183 18.60 5.18 -10.92
C GLN A 183 19.52 5.86 -9.92
N GLY A 184 20.63 5.21 -9.58
CA GLY A 184 21.57 5.65 -8.56
C GLY A 184 21.13 5.37 -7.11
N TYR A 185 20.04 4.61 -6.93
CA TYR A 185 19.54 4.27 -5.61
C TYR A 185 19.22 2.78 -5.47
N LYS A 186 19.49 2.28 -4.27
CA LYS A 186 18.96 1.02 -3.75
C LYS A 186 17.73 1.33 -2.92
N LEU A 187 16.58 0.80 -3.31
CA LEU A 187 15.37 0.79 -2.50
C LEU A 187 15.42 -0.42 -1.57
N THR A 188 15.20 -0.21 -0.28
CA THR A 188 15.01 -1.29 0.69
C THR A 188 13.58 -1.19 1.24
N ALA A 189 12.81 -2.26 1.04
CA ALA A 189 11.47 -2.42 1.58
C ALA A 189 11.50 -3.49 2.67
N ILE A 190 11.17 -3.11 3.91
CA ILE A 190 10.97 -4.01 5.05
C ILE A 190 9.47 -4.11 5.25
N ILE A 191 8.90 -5.30 5.08
CA ILE A 191 7.47 -5.50 5.01
C ILE A 191 7.04 -6.53 6.05
N LYS A 192 6.09 -6.16 6.90
CA LYS A 192 5.44 -7.08 7.81
C LYS A 192 4.07 -7.47 7.28
N LEU A 193 3.82 -8.77 7.16
CA LEU A 193 2.50 -9.31 6.84
C LEU A 193 1.70 -9.51 8.13
N ALA A 194 0.40 -9.28 8.05
CA ALA A 194 -0.52 -9.66 9.11
C ALA A 194 -0.83 -11.16 9.02
N GLN A 195 -0.87 -11.84 10.16
CA GLN A 195 -1.40 -13.20 10.20
C GLN A 195 -2.88 -13.18 9.83
N ALA A 196 -3.28 -14.11 8.99
CA ALA A 196 -4.69 -14.41 8.82
C ALA A 196 -5.20 -14.96 10.16
N GLU A 197 -6.23 -14.33 10.73
CA GLU A 197 -6.86 -14.86 11.93
C GLU A 197 -7.41 -16.25 11.63
N ASN A 198 -6.67 -17.28 11.98
CA ASN A 198 -7.28 -18.58 12.20
C ASN A 198 -8.14 -18.44 13.46
N LYS A 199 -9.41 -18.14 13.30
CA LYS A 199 -10.39 -18.48 14.33
C LYS A 199 -10.36 -19.99 14.46
N VAL A 200 -9.40 -20.49 15.25
CA VAL A 200 -9.53 -21.84 15.85
C VAL A 200 -10.80 -21.75 16.67
N GLN A 201 -11.85 -22.29 16.14
CA GLN A 201 -13.05 -22.57 16.88
C GLN A 201 -12.60 -23.53 17.99
N GLU A 202 -12.33 -22.99 19.20
CA GLU A 202 -12.29 -23.82 20.38
C GLU A 202 -13.68 -24.46 20.48
N THR A 203 -13.74 -25.70 20.04
CA THR A 203 -14.90 -26.55 20.27
C THR A 203 -14.93 -26.82 21.78
N PRO A 204 -15.86 -26.25 22.54
CA PRO A 204 -16.12 -26.75 23.88
C PRO A 204 -16.62 -28.19 23.71
N GLY A 205 -15.92 -29.13 24.34
CA GLY A 205 -16.35 -30.51 24.35
C GLY A 205 -17.80 -30.61 24.84
N ILE A 206 -18.71 -30.91 23.94
CA ILE A 206 -20.10 -31.24 24.24
C ILE A 206 -20.34 -32.69 23.86
N THR A 207 -20.67 -33.46 24.89
CA THR A 207 -21.33 -34.76 24.85
C THR A 207 -22.56 -34.67 23.97
N PRO A 208 -22.81 -35.63 23.06
CA PRO A 208 -23.95 -35.58 22.16
C PRO A 208 -25.26 -35.83 22.90
N THR A 209 -26.12 -34.81 22.91
CA THR A 209 -27.56 -34.99 23.17
C THR A 209 -28.28 -34.73 21.83
N PRO A 210 -29.20 -35.63 21.40
CA PRO A 210 -29.84 -35.50 20.13
C PRO A 210 -30.88 -34.38 20.18
N ILE A 211 -30.78 -33.41 19.28
CA ILE A 211 -31.79 -32.38 19.04
C ILE A 211 -32.12 -32.32 17.56
N ASP A 212 -33.39 -32.23 17.29
CA ASP A 212 -34.10 -32.22 16.04
C ASP A 212 -33.49 -31.41 14.89
N GLU A 213 -33.56 -32.00 13.68
CA GLU A 213 -33.37 -31.31 12.40
C GLU A 213 -34.45 -30.22 12.24
N ASN A 214 -34.04 -28.96 12.22
CA ASN A 214 -34.52 -27.89 11.32
C ASN A 214 -34.14 -26.51 11.87
N GLU A 215 -32.95 -26.02 11.45
CA GLU A 215 -32.69 -24.63 11.06
C GLU A 215 -31.21 -24.52 10.75
N ALA A 216 -30.84 -24.79 9.49
CA ALA A 216 -29.52 -24.54 8.95
C ALA A 216 -29.28 -23.01 8.94
N LYS A 217 -28.40 -22.52 9.82
CA LYS A 217 -27.85 -21.14 9.76
C LYS A 217 -27.14 -20.99 8.41
N LYS A 218 -27.79 -20.35 7.44
CA LYS A 218 -27.17 -20.06 6.13
C LYS A 218 -26.01 -19.07 6.36
N GLU A 219 -24.80 -19.51 6.10
CA GLU A 219 -23.65 -18.61 6.02
C GLU A 219 -23.86 -17.64 4.87
N MET A 220 -23.51 -16.37 5.08
CA MET A 220 -23.65 -15.31 4.06
C MET A 220 -22.28 -14.79 3.67
N ILE A 221 -22.13 -14.35 2.42
CA ILE A 221 -20.95 -13.68 1.91
C ILE A 221 -21.28 -12.21 1.68
N GLU A 222 -20.51 -11.30 2.30
CA GLU A 222 -20.58 -9.86 2.04
C GLU A 222 -19.51 -9.47 1.02
N ILE A 223 -19.89 -8.71 0.00
CA ILE A 223 -19.00 -8.22 -1.04
C ILE A 223 -18.30 -6.98 -0.52
N LEU A 224 -16.97 -7.00 -0.54
CA LEU A 224 -16.11 -5.88 -0.13
C LEU A 224 -15.97 -4.84 -1.25
N SER A 225 -15.41 -3.68 -0.90
CA SER A 225 -15.10 -2.64 -1.89
C SER A 225 -14.14 -3.17 -2.95
N THR A 226 -14.45 -2.93 -4.23
CA THR A 226 -13.63 -3.33 -5.37
C THR A 226 -13.20 -2.09 -6.16
N PRO A 227 -12.01 -2.07 -6.76
CA PRO A 227 -11.52 -0.95 -7.57
C PRO A 227 -12.42 -0.61 -8.77
N THR A 228 -13.15 -1.61 -9.28
CA THR A 228 -14.05 -1.49 -10.44
C THR A 228 -15.48 -1.15 -10.08
N GLY A 229 -15.84 -1.11 -8.78
CA GLY A 229 -17.20 -0.88 -8.32
C GLY A 229 -18.14 -2.09 -8.45
N PHE A 230 -17.63 -3.24 -8.85
CA PHE A 230 -18.34 -4.52 -8.92
C PHE A 230 -17.37 -5.70 -8.79
N LEU A 231 -17.86 -6.87 -8.37
CA LEU A 231 -17.13 -8.13 -8.37
C LEU A 231 -17.74 -9.07 -9.42
N ARG A 232 -16.89 -9.68 -10.24
CA ARG A 232 -17.34 -10.62 -11.27
C ARG A 232 -17.69 -11.96 -10.67
N VAL A 233 -18.85 -12.50 -11.08
CA VAL A 233 -19.25 -13.86 -10.80
C VAL A 233 -18.87 -14.75 -11.98
N ARG A 234 -18.21 -15.86 -11.71
CA ARG A 234 -17.65 -16.73 -12.72
C ARG A 234 -18.21 -18.14 -12.62
N LYS A 235 -18.20 -18.85 -13.75
CA LYS A 235 -18.66 -20.22 -13.84
C LYS A 235 -17.74 -21.21 -13.10
N GLU A 236 -16.46 -20.88 -12.99
CA GLU A 236 -15.43 -21.70 -12.35
C GLU A 236 -14.64 -20.89 -11.34
N PRO A 237 -14.06 -21.49 -10.28
CA PRO A 237 -13.28 -20.79 -9.26
C PRO A 237 -11.90 -20.39 -9.77
N SER A 238 -11.86 -19.56 -10.81
CA SER A 238 -10.65 -19.13 -11.51
C SER A 238 -10.85 -17.74 -12.12
N THR A 239 -9.77 -16.94 -12.13
CA THR A 239 -9.76 -15.63 -12.82
C THR A 239 -9.90 -15.74 -14.33
N LEU A 240 -9.68 -16.91 -14.91
CA LEU A 240 -9.84 -17.21 -16.34
C LEU A 240 -11.21 -17.82 -16.66
N GLY A 241 -12.04 -18.17 -15.63
CA GLY A 241 -13.37 -18.69 -15.81
C GLY A 241 -14.31 -17.70 -16.54
N GLU A 242 -15.27 -18.23 -17.28
CA GLU A 242 -16.28 -17.42 -17.97
C GLU A 242 -17.08 -16.57 -16.97
N GLU A 243 -17.22 -15.26 -17.27
CA GLU A 243 -18.02 -14.33 -16.47
C GLU A 243 -19.51 -14.59 -16.71
N VAL A 244 -20.24 -14.93 -15.64
CA VAL A 244 -21.68 -15.23 -15.70
C VAL A 244 -22.54 -14.15 -15.04
N GLY A 245 -21.94 -13.24 -14.27
CA GLY A 245 -22.64 -12.15 -13.62
C GLY A 245 -21.71 -11.16 -12.91
N GLN A 246 -22.32 -10.18 -12.26
CA GLN A 246 -21.62 -9.16 -11.48
C GLN A 246 -22.42 -8.83 -10.21
N VAL A 247 -21.71 -8.68 -9.07
CA VAL A 247 -22.29 -8.30 -7.77
C VAL A 247 -21.62 -7.02 -7.27
N LYS A 248 -22.33 -6.24 -6.44
CA LYS A 248 -21.84 -4.92 -6.00
C LYS A 248 -21.28 -4.98 -4.58
N PRO A 249 -20.32 -4.12 -4.25
CA PRO A 249 -19.84 -3.95 -2.89
C PRO A 249 -20.96 -3.61 -1.90
N GLY A 250 -20.92 -4.21 -0.72
CA GLY A 250 -21.92 -4.06 0.33
C GLY A 250 -23.12 -5.00 0.24
N GLU A 251 -23.29 -5.71 -0.88
CA GLU A 251 -24.34 -6.74 -1.01
C GLU A 251 -23.95 -8.03 -0.30
N LYS A 252 -24.95 -8.78 0.16
CA LYS A 252 -24.76 -10.06 0.88
C LYS A 252 -25.50 -11.17 0.16
N TYR A 253 -24.82 -12.30 -0.03
CA TYR A 253 -25.31 -13.46 -0.76
C TYR A 253 -25.16 -14.73 0.05
N PRO A 254 -26.08 -15.72 -0.09
CA PRO A 254 -25.92 -17.03 0.52
C PRO A 254 -24.67 -17.74 0.01
N LEU A 255 -23.85 -18.27 0.93
CA LEU A 255 -22.73 -19.14 0.60
C LEU A 255 -23.27 -20.54 0.30
N LEU A 256 -22.95 -21.05 -0.88
CA LEU A 256 -23.28 -22.42 -1.27
C LEU A 256 -22.10 -23.36 -1.04
N GLU A 257 -20.88 -22.93 -1.39
CA GLU A 257 -19.68 -23.76 -1.34
C GLU A 257 -18.42 -22.90 -1.24
N THR A 258 -17.35 -23.46 -0.69
CA THR A 258 -16.01 -22.87 -0.72
C THR A 258 -15.08 -23.84 -1.43
N ASP A 259 -14.39 -23.41 -2.48
CA ASP A 259 -13.37 -24.23 -3.15
C ASP A 259 -12.12 -24.31 -2.28
N GLU A 260 -11.78 -25.51 -1.80
CA GLU A 260 -10.65 -25.74 -0.88
C GLU A 260 -9.28 -25.43 -1.50
N LYS A 261 -9.16 -25.45 -2.84
CA LYS A 261 -7.89 -25.23 -3.53
C LYS A 261 -7.58 -23.77 -3.77
N THR A 262 -8.60 -22.99 -4.11
CA THR A 262 -8.45 -21.58 -4.49
C THR A 262 -8.99 -20.62 -3.44
N GLY A 263 -9.79 -21.13 -2.49
CA GLY A 263 -10.49 -20.34 -1.48
C GLY A 263 -11.67 -19.52 -2.04
N TRP A 264 -12.05 -19.69 -3.30
CA TRP A 264 -13.18 -19.00 -3.91
C TRP A 264 -14.50 -19.41 -3.26
N PHE A 265 -15.46 -18.49 -3.26
CA PHE A 265 -16.81 -18.71 -2.73
C PHE A 265 -17.82 -18.89 -3.84
N LYS A 266 -18.62 -19.94 -3.76
CA LYS A 266 -19.78 -20.13 -4.61
C LYS A 266 -20.98 -19.48 -3.94
N ILE A 267 -21.63 -18.56 -4.61
CA ILE A 267 -22.78 -17.80 -4.10
C ILE A 267 -23.99 -17.97 -5.00
N GLU A 268 -25.18 -17.80 -4.41
CA GLU A 268 -26.43 -17.63 -5.14
C GLU A 268 -26.68 -16.12 -5.30
N TYR A 269 -26.59 -15.58 -6.54
CA TYR A 269 -26.61 -14.13 -6.79
C TYR A 269 -27.86 -13.64 -7.55
N GLU A 270 -28.64 -14.55 -8.16
CA GLU A 270 -29.93 -14.30 -8.78
C GLU A 270 -30.87 -15.49 -8.47
N GLU A 271 -32.18 -15.35 -8.71
CA GLU A 271 -33.11 -16.49 -8.64
C GLU A 271 -32.63 -17.60 -9.60
N ASP A 272 -32.15 -18.71 -9.05
CA ASP A 272 -31.52 -19.85 -9.74
C ASP A 272 -30.14 -19.55 -10.38
N GLY A 273 -29.48 -18.40 -10.08
CA GLY A 273 -28.13 -18.03 -10.57
C GLY A 273 -27.04 -18.33 -9.55
N GLU A 274 -26.22 -19.36 -9.80
CA GLU A 274 -25.04 -19.69 -8.99
C GLU A 274 -23.74 -19.34 -9.70
N GLY A 275 -22.71 -18.95 -8.94
CA GLY A 275 -21.39 -18.73 -9.51
C GLY A 275 -20.32 -18.46 -8.46
N TRP A 276 -19.08 -18.45 -8.92
CA TRP A 276 -17.89 -18.31 -8.11
C TRP A 276 -17.40 -16.87 -8.08
N ILE A 277 -17.07 -16.39 -6.89
CA ILE A 277 -16.46 -15.08 -6.66
C ILE A 277 -15.14 -15.24 -5.92
N SER A 278 -14.20 -14.31 -6.18
CA SER A 278 -12.91 -14.29 -5.51
C SER A 278 -13.07 -13.92 -4.04
N ASN A 279 -12.44 -14.68 -3.16
CA ASN A 279 -12.34 -14.40 -1.73
C ASN A 279 -11.58 -13.10 -1.43
N GLN A 280 -10.80 -12.58 -2.38
CA GLN A 280 -10.06 -11.33 -2.25
C GLN A 280 -10.98 -10.11 -1.99
N TYR A 281 -12.21 -10.15 -2.52
CA TYR A 281 -13.20 -9.07 -2.41
C TYR A 281 -14.50 -9.54 -1.78
N ALA A 282 -14.43 -10.57 -0.96
CA ALA A 282 -15.59 -11.17 -0.32
C ALA A 282 -15.22 -11.76 1.03
N LYS A 283 -16.06 -11.59 2.04
CA LYS A 283 -15.86 -12.16 3.38
C LYS A 283 -17.11 -12.91 3.86
N LYS A 284 -16.91 -13.98 4.63
CA LYS A 284 -17.99 -14.67 5.33
C LYS A 284 -18.53 -13.77 6.46
N VAL A 285 -19.85 -13.69 6.57
CA VAL A 285 -20.54 -12.99 7.65
C VAL A 285 -21.65 -13.87 8.20
N GLU A 286 -21.92 -13.81 9.49
CA GLU A 286 -23.05 -14.50 10.08
C GLU A 286 -24.35 -13.84 9.62
N GLY A 287 -25.24 -14.61 9.00
CA GLY A 287 -26.43 -14.11 8.37
C GLY A 287 -27.56 -13.80 9.34
N SER A 288 -28.00 -12.54 9.39
CA SER A 288 -29.39 -12.20 9.66
C SER A 288 -30.04 -11.87 8.32
N SER A 289 -31.02 -12.67 7.92
CA SER A 289 -31.75 -12.49 6.68
C SER A 289 -32.56 -11.20 6.70
N LYS A 290 -32.07 -10.14 6.02
CA LYS A 290 -32.92 -9.08 5.47
C LYS A 290 -32.16 -8.19 4.46
N ALA A 291 -32.16 -8.56 3.20
CA ALA A 291 -32.20 -7.63 2.07
C ALA A 291 -32.57 -8.41 0.82
N THR A 292 -33.83 -8.32 0.42
CA THR A 292 -34.29 -8.74 -0.90
C THR A 292 -33.71 -7.78 -1.94
N PRO A 293 -32.98 -8.25 -2.95
CA PRO A 293 -32.54 -7.37 -4.04
C PRO A 293 -33.79 -6.94 -4.85
N THR A 294 -33.95 -5.63 -4.99
CA THR A 294 -34.95 -5.09 -5.93
C THR A 294 -34.46 -5.34 -7.36
N PRO A 295 -35.21 -6.05 -8.22
CA PRO A 295 -34.78 -6.33 -9.58
C PRO A 295 -34.69 -5.02 -10.39
N THR A 296 -33.49 -4.61 -10.78
CA THR A 296 -33.31 -3.52 -11.74
C THR A 296 -33.70 -4.04 -13.12
N ARG A 297 -34.84 -3.55 -13.61
CA ARG A 297 -35.40 -3.82 -14.94
C ARG A 297 -34.33 -3.60 -16.03
N ARG A 298 -33.97 -4.68 -16.71
CA ARG A 298 -33.11 -4.68 -17.91
C ARG A 298 -33.75 -3.80 -18.98
N VAL A 299 -33.10 -2.68 -19.29
CA VAL A 299 -33.44 -1.89 -20.47
C VAL A 299 -32.79 -2.57 -21.68
N SER A 300 -33.59 -3.19 -22.53
CA SER A 300 -33.16 -3.74 -23.83
C SER A 300 -32.53 -2.62 -24.66
N PRO A 301 -31.44 -2.87 -25.40
CA PRO A 301 -30.88 -1.89 -26.30
C PRO A 301 -31.87 -1.58 -27.41
N THR A 302 -32.21 -0.29 -27.55
CA THR A 302 -33.01 0.24 -28.66
C THR A 302 -32.28 -0.02 -29.96
N PRO A 303 -32.94 -0.55 -31.02
CA PRO A 303 -32.28 -0.78 -32.29
C PRO A 303 -31.95 0.56 -32.97
N THR A 304 -30.70 0.71 -33.37
CA THR A 304 -30.17 1.83 -34.13
C THR A 304 -30.93 1.96 -35.45
N PRO A 305 -31.44 3.16 -35.84
CA PRO A 305 -32.11 3.35 -37.11
C PRO A 305 -31.12 3.21 -38.28
N LYS A 306 -31.47 2.34 -39.25
CA LYS A 306 -30.77 2.14 -40.51
C LYS A 306 -30.88 3.45 -41.35
N ILE A 307 -29.75 4.11 -41.59
CA ILE A 307 -29.68 5.23 -42.53
C ILE A 307 -29.79 4.66 -43.95
N THR A 308 -30.92 4.91 -44.58
CA THR A 308 -31.14 4.63 -46.00
C THR A 308 -30.56 5.81 -46.81
N THR A 309 -29.45 5.61 -47.48
CA THR A 309 -28.90 6.54 -48.46
C THR A 309 -29.69 6.47 -49.76
N LYS A 310 -30.35 7.59 -50.12
CA LYS A 310 -31.03 7.78 -51.38
C LYS A 310 -29.99 8.08 -52.48
N PRO A 311 -30.03 7.45 -53.67
CA PRO A 311 -29.10 7.76 -54.74
C PRO A 311 -29.44 9.12 -55.39
N THR A 312 -28.45 9.96 -55.59
CA THR A 312 -28.50 11.21 -56.36
C THR A 312 -28.41 10.88 -57.83
N PRO A 313 -29.26 11.48 -58.70
CA PRO A 313 -29.11 11.34 -60.17
C PRO A 313 -28.01 12.31 -60.67
N THR A 314 -27.14 11.79 -61.54
CA THR A 314 -26.14 12.55 -62.30
C THR A 314 -26.71 12.95 -63.63
N PRO A 315 -26.41 14.16 -64.19
CA PRO A 315 -26.84 14.63 -65.44
C PRO A 315 -26.17 13.98 -66.67
#